data_051289173c56e964583f1a5e0b1d91f4
#
_entry.id   051289173c56e964583f1a5e0b1d91f4
#
_cell.length_a   1.000
_cell.length_b   1.000
_cell.length_c   1.000
_cell.angle_alpha   90.00
_cell.angle_beta   90.00
_cell.angle_gamma   90.00
#
_symmetry.space_group_name_H-M   'P 1'
#
loop_
_entity.id
_entity.type
_entity.pdbx_description
1 polymer ?
#
loop_
_entity_poly.entity_id
_entity_poly.type
_entity_poly.pdbx_seq_one_letter_code
_entity_poly.pdbx_strand_id
1 'polypeptide(L)'
;IVQGKEYGGKITLKEALAVAGLAKSSYEYALKRSEKPENPDNLRIKEEIKAIWLRSKKRYGYRKILIGLKAGYSEKINHKKVLRLMNALGIRAVLGGHDKRYCSYRGKVGKTAPNILGRDFHADACLRKAGTDVTEFKCLWGKAYFSPVIDFHNDRILAYTLSESPNRKMVRDMLSRLHRKFPRTRNRILHSDQGWQYQRPAYRKRLEEYGIIQSMSRKGNCLDNSKTENLFSKRKKEMFYGHEKEFRSFAELKKAIDEYVDWYNNERIVQRLGGAPVSNRSIEPVPLLCYSPT
;
A
#
# COMPACT_ATOMS: atom_id res chain seq x y z
N ILE A 1 -5.72 9.83 36.47
CA ILE A 1 -5.65 10.48 37.79
C ILE A 1 -6.41 9.54 38.71
N VAL A 2 -5.68 8.75 39.51
CA VAL A 2 -6.25 7.86 40.51
C VAL A 2 -6.84 8.76 41.60
N GLN A 3 -8.13 8.58 41.89
CA GLN A 3 -8.74 9.25 43.03
C GLN A 3 -7.99 8.82 44.28
N GLY A 4 -7.42 9.79 45.03
CA GLY A 4 -6.57 9.54 46.21
C GLY A 4 -7.23 8.84 47.42
N LYS A 5 -8.32 8.10 47.19
CA LYS A 5 -9.00 7.30 48.19
C LYS A 5 -8.57 5.81 48.25
N GLU A 6 -7.85 5.32 47.25
CA GLU A 6 -7.45 3.88 47.20
C GLU A 6 -6.09 3.57 47.79
N TYR A 7 -5.23 4.58 47.94
CA TYR A 7 -3.95 4.39 48.64
C TYR A 7 -4.06 4.98 50.05
N GLY A 8 -4.16 4.17 51.08
CA GLY A 8 -4.31 4.53 52.48
C GLY A 8 -3.27 5.45 53.11
N GLY A 9 -2.72 6.39 52.38
CA GLY A 9 -1.76 7.40 52.78
C GLY A 9 -2.33 8.82 52.62
N LYS A 10 -2.08 9.66 53.61
CA LYS A 10 -2.52 11.06 53.75
C LYS A 10 -1.81 12.01 52.79
N ILE A 11 -1.87 11.77 51.46
CA ILE A 11 -1.36 12.69 50.48
C ILE A 11 -2.44 13.72 50.12
N THR A 12 -2.16 14.98 50.40
CA THR A 12 -3.07 16.09 50.03
C THR A 12 -3.04 16.34 48.51
N LEU A 13 -4.15 16.88 47.97
CA LEU A 13 -4.19 17.27 46.54
C LEU A 13 -3.04 18.21 46.16
N LYS A 14 -2.65 19.10 47.07
CA LYS A 14 -1.53 20.05 46.88
C LYS A 14 -0.19 19.30 46.67
N GLU A 15 0.08 18.32 47.50
CA GLU A 15 1.28 17.48 47.39
C GLU A 15 1.29 16.65 46.11
N ALA A 16 0.17 16.01 45.79
CA ALA A 16 0.03 15.24 44.56
C ALA A 16 0.24 16.11 43.29
N LEU A 17 -0.28 17.31 43.27
CA LEU A 17 -0.11 18.25 42.15
C LEU A 17 1.34 18.76 42.09
N ALA A 18 2.00 19.00 43.24
CA ALA A 18 3.41 19.40 43.27
C ALA A 18 4.31 18.27 42.70
N VAL A 19 4.10 17.02 43.10
CA VAL A 19 4.84 15.87 42.59
C VAL A 19 4.61 15.68 41.08
N ALA A 20 3.37 15.89 40.61
CA ALA A 20 3.01 15.78 39.21
C ALA A 20 3.45 16.99 38.36
N GLY A 21 3.97 18.05 38.97
CA GLY A 21 4.32 19.29 38.25
C GLY A 21 3.12 19.99 37.59
N LEU A 22 1.92 19.84 38.16
CA LEU A 22 0.68 20.38 37.59
C LEU A 22 0.16 21.57 38.39
N ALA A 23 -0.20 22.66 37.70
CA ALA A 23 -0.89 23.78 38.32
C ALA A 23 -2.31 23.37 38.76
N LYS A 24 -2.78 23.85 39.91
CA LYS A 24 -4.13 23.56 40.43
C LYS A 24 -5.22 23.96 39.44
N SER A 25 -5.07 25.11 38.75
CA SER A 25 -6.01 25.56 37.72
C SER A 25 -6.12 24.60 36.53
N SER A 26 -4.99 24.01 36.11
CA SER A 26 -4.97 22.99 35.04
C SER A 26 -5.68 21.72 35.45
N TYR A 27 -5.51 21.29 36.70
CA TYR A 27 -6.21 20.13 37.27
C TYR A 27 -7.72 20.38 37.35
N GLU A 28 -8.14 21.49 37.94
CA GLU A 28 -9.57 21.85 38.06
C GLU A 28 -10.24 21.99 36.69
N TYR A 29 -9.53 22.58 35.70
CA TYR A 29 -10.00 22.65 34.33
C TYR A 29 -10.18 21.25 33.70
N ALA A 30 -9.21 20.36 33.91
CA ALA A 30 -9.28 19.00 33.41
C ALA A 30 -10.44 18.23 34.07
N LEU A 31 -10.65 18.39 35.39
CA LEU A 31 -11.73 17.78 36.15
C LEU A 31 -13.10 18.23 35.61
N LYS A 32 -13.34 19.55 35.56
CA LYS A 32 -14.59 20.13 34.99
C LYS A 32 -14.85 19.68 33.55
N ARG A 33 -13.79 19.44 32.79
CA ARG A 33 -13.90 18.95 31.42
C ARG A 33 -14.26 17.46 31.35
N SER A 34 -13.78 16.64 32.29
CA SER A 34 -14.12 15.21 32.35
C SER A 34 -15.54 14.95 32.79
N GLU A 35 -16.15 15.88 33.54
CA GLU A 35 -17.55 15.81 34.00
C GLU A 35 -18.55 16.19 32.90
N LYS A 36 -18.10 16.89 31.85
CA LYS A 36 -19.00 17.29 30.75
C LYS A 36 -19.33 16.08 29.90
N PRO A 37 -20.62 15.84 29.59
CA PRO A 37 -21.01 14.80 28.66
C PRO A 37 -20.32 15.03 27.30
N GLU A 38 -19.88 13.95 26.68
CA GLU A 38 -19.25 14.04 25.37
C GLU A 38 -20.28 14.55 24.33
N ASN A 39 -19.84 15.46 23.47
CA ASN A 39 -20.70 15.99 22.41
C ASN A 39 -21.23 14.85 21.53
N PRO A 40 -22.56 14.73 21.32
CA PRO A 40 -23.18 13.68 20.51
C PRO A 40 -22.56 13.52 19.11
N ASP A 41 -22.18 14.63 18.46
CA ASP A 41 -21.50 14.59 17.17
C ASP A 41 -20.14 13.88 17.24
N ASN A 42 -19.41 14.03 18.37
CA ASN A 42 -18.15 13.34 18.55
C ASN A 42 -18.36 11.82 18.72
N LEU A 43 -19.43 11.41 19.39
CA LEU A 43 -19.76 9.99 19.54
C LEU A 43 -20.05 9.38 18.17
N ARG A 44 -20.93 10.02 17.37
CA ARG A 44 -21.24 9.58 16.01
C ARG A 44 -19.99 9.49 15.13
N ILE A 45 -19.13 10.53 15.16
CA ILE A 45 -17.88 10.53 14.38
C ILE A 45 -16.93 9.44 14.86
N LYS A 46 -16.85 9.13 16.16
CA LYS A 46 -16.05 8.04 16.71
C LYS A 46 -16.48 6.67 16.18
N GLU A 47 -17.79 6.43 16.09
CA GLU A 47 -18.34 5.19 15.53
C GLU A 47 -17.97 5.02 14.07
N GLU A 48 -18.12 6.07 13.26
CA GLU A 48 -17.73 6.08 11.86
C GLU A 48 -16.21 5.90 11.68
N ILE A 49 -15.38 6.53 12.51
CA ILE A 49 -13.93 6.31 12.53
C ILE A 49 -13.61 4.83 12.74
N LYS A 50 -14.25 4.19 13.74
CA LYS A 50 -14.08 2.75 14.02
C LYS A 50 -14.50 1.91 12.82
N ALA A 51 -15.66 2.19 12.23
CA ALA A 51 -16.19 1.46 11.09
C ALA A 51 -15.25 1.54 9.87
N ILE A 52 -14.80 2.74 9.50
CA ILE A 52 -13.86 2.95 8.38
C ILE A 52 -12.52 2.26 8.65
N TRP A 53 -12.00 2.36 9.89
CA TRP A 53 -10.75 1.76 10.28
C TRP A 53 -10.81 0.21 10.24
N LEU A 54 -11.88 -0.40 10.74
CA LEU A 54 -12.09 -1.84 10.69
C LEU A 54 -12.28 -2.34 9.24
N ARG A 55 -13.09 -1.64 8.43
CA ARG A 55 -13.28 -1.95 7.00
C ARG A 55 -11.95 -1.93 6.23
N SER A 56 -11.04 -1.02 6.58
CA SER A 56 -9.70 -0.99 6.01
C SER A 56 -8.75 -2.06 6.57
N LYS A 57 -9.23 -2.99 7.40
CA LYS A 57 -8.40 -3.94 8.15
C LYS A 57 -7.29 -3.21 8.95
N LYS A 58 -7.65 -2.12 9.64
CA LYS A 58 -6.79 -1.28 10.50
C LYS A 58 -5.66 -0.53 9.76
N ARG A 59 -5.71 -0.43 8.42
CA ARG A 59 -4.64 0.14 7.57
C ARG A 59 -4.68 1.65 7.44
N TYR A 60 -5.82 2.30 7.77
CA TYR A 60 -5.98 3.73 7.54
C TYR A 60 -5.55 4.58 8.73
N GLY A 61 -4.69 5.57 8.44
CA GLY A 61 -4.41 6.68 9.33
C GLY A 61 -5.41 7.83 9.13
N TYR A 62 -5.32 8.86 9.98
CA TYR A 62 -6.29 9.96 10.05
C TYR A 62 -6.62 10.64 8.71
N ARG A 63 -5.63 10.76 7.80
CA ARG A 63 -5.86 11.39 6.49
C ARG A 63 -6.84 10.61 5.61
N LYS A 64 -6.69 9.28 5.56
CA LYS A 64 -7.60 8.41 4.80
C LYS A 64 -8.95 8.28 5.49
N ILE A 65 -8.97 8.22 6.81
CA ILE A 65 -10.21 8.24 7.60
C ILE A 65 -10.98 9.52 7.37
N LEU A 66 -10.29 10.69 7.38
CA LEU A 66 -10.93 11.96 7.06
C LEU A 66 -11.58 11.96 5.66
N ILE A 67 -10.91 11.39 4.67
CA ILE A 67 -11.47 11.26 3.31
C ILE A 67 -12.71 10.37 3.32
N GLY A 68 -12.66 9.23 4.02
CA GLY A 68 -13.80 8.34 4.17
C GLY A 68 -14.99 8.99 4.88
N LEU A 69 -14.74 9.78 5.93
CA LEU A 69 -15.76 10.54 6.62
C LEU A 69 -16.42 11.59 5.72
N LYS A 70 -15.66 12.31 4.91
CA LYS A 70 -16.20 13.33 3.99
C LYS A 70 -17.15 12.77 2.95
N ALA A 71 -17.06 11.50 2.62
CA ALA A 71 -18.00 10.85 1.70
C ALA A 71 -19.41 10.68 2.31
N GLY A 72 -19.53 10.64 3.64
CA GLY A 72 -20.80 10.49 4.37
C GLY A 72 -21.26 11.70 5.16
N TYR A 73 -20.47 12.78 5.22
CA TYR A 73 -20.77 13.98 6.00
C TYR A 73 -20.75 15.23 5.11
N SER A 74 -21.82 16.01 5.15
CA SER A 74 -21.92 17.32 4.49
C SER A 74 -21.10 18.41 5.20
N GLU A 75 -20.80 18.25 6.49
CA GLU A 75 -20.07 19.21 7.28
C GLU A 75 -18.56 19.14 7.11
N LYS A 76 -17.90 20.31 7.21
CA LYS A 76 -16.43 20.41 7.17
C LYS A 76 -15.79 19.82 8.44
N ILE A 77 -15.39 18.56 8.40
CA ILE A 77 -14.63 17.92 9.48
C ILE A 77 -13.15 18.31 9.37
N ASN A 78 -12.59 18.88 10.44
CA ASN A 78 -11.18 19.26 10.50
C ASN A 78 -10.30 18.01 10.79
N HIS A 79 -9.17 17.89 10.10
CA HIS A 79 -8.20 16.80 10.31
C HIS A 79 -7.68 16.71 11.75
N LYS A 80 -7.54 17.85 12.46
CA LYS A 80 -7.16 17.91 13.88
C LYS A 80 -8.21 17.23 14.77
N LYS A 81 -9.53 17.44 14.46
CA LYS A 81 -10.64 16.78 15.17
C LYS A 81 -10.56 15.25 14.98
N VAL A 82 -10.36 14.76 13.75
CA VAL A 82 -10.24 13.34 13.46
C VAL A 82 -9.05 12.72 14.21
N LEU A 83 -7.87 13.35 14.15
CA LEU A 83 -6.68 12.86 14.85
C LEU A 83 -6.90 12.79 16.37
N ARG A 84 -7.51 13.81 16.97
CA ARG A 84 -7.84 13.82 18.41
C ARG A 84 -8.80 12.68 18.79
N LEU A 85 -9.85 12.47 17.98
CA LEU A 85 -10.83 11.40 18.24
C LEU A 85 -10.21 10.00 18.06
N MET A 86 -9.35 9.81 17.06
CA MET A 86 -8.61 8.57 16.89
C MET A 86 -7.70 8.28 18.09
N ASN A 87 -6.97 9.30 18.60
CA ASN A 87 -6.14 9.16 19.78
C ASN A 87 -6.97 8.80 21.02
N ALA A 88 -8.14 9.43 21.21
CA ALA A 88 -9.06 9.12 22.29
C ALA A 88 -9.62 7.68 22.23
N LEU A 89 -9.72 7.12 21.03
CA LEU A 89 -10.12 5.73 20.78
C LEU A 89 -8.94 4.73 20.84
N GLY A 90 -7.70 5.20 21.03
CA GLY A 90 -6.50 4.36 20.91
C GLY A 90 -6.26 3.79 19.50
N ILE A 91 -6.90 4.40 18.47
CA ILE A 91 -6.83 3.92 17.09
C ILE A 91 -5.64 4.52 16.36
N ARG A 92 -4.82 3.66 15.78
CA ARG A 92 -3.69 4.03 14.90
C ARG A 92 -3.67 3.14 13.66
N ALA A 93 -3.07 3.62 12.57
CA ALA A 93 -2.81 2.76 11.43
C ALA A 93 -1.80 1.67 11.84
N VAL A 94 -2.16 0.43 11.59
CA VAL A 94 -1.25 -0.70 11.77
C VAL A 94 -0.49 -0.87 10.46
N LEU A 95 0.72 -0.32 10.42
CA LEU A 95 1.66 -0.48 9.31
C LEU A 95 2.85 -1.27 9.85
N GLY A 96 3.06 -2.46 9.30
CA GLY A 96 4.15 -3.34 9.75
C GLY A 96 5.53 -2.76 9.48
N GLY A 97 6.44 -3.09 10.36
CA GLY A 97 7.89 -3.07 10.41
C GLY A 97 8.73 -2.14 9.54
N HIS A 98 9.99 -2.03 9.93
CA HIS A 98 11.01 -1.31 9.17
C HIS A 98 11.44 -2.09 7.92
N ASP A 99 11.73 -1.35 6.82
CA ASP A 99 12.33 -1.94 5.63
C ASP A 99 13.70 -2.54 5.97
N LYS A 100 13.86 -3.84 5.76
CA LYS A 100 15.19 -4.43 5.66
C LYS A 100 15.83 -3.88 4.38
N ARG A 101 17.08 -3.42 4.48
CA ARG A 101 17.83 -2.91 3.33
C ARG A 101 17.81 -3.97 2.21
N TYR A 102 17.38 -3.55 1.05
CA TYR A 102 17.41 -4.36 -0.17
C TYR A 102 18.87 -4.62 -0.57
N CYS A 103 19.20 -5.87 -0.91
CA CYS A 103 20.48 -6.24 -1.48
C CYS A 103 20.27 -6.59 -2.94
N SER A 104 20.91 -5.85 -3.85
CA SER A 104 20.81 -6.06 -5.29
C SER A 104 21.29 -7.46 -5.68
N TYR A 105 20.67 -8.07 -6.69
CA TYR A 105 21.10 -9.34 -7.26
C TYR A 105 22.56 -9.25 -7.76
N ARG A 106 23.43 -10.12 -7.24
CA ARG A 106 24.88 -10.18 -7.56
C ARG A 106 25.24 -11.27 -8.59
N GLY A 107 24.25 -11.92 -9.24
CA GLY A 107 24.49 -13.01 -10.18
C GLY A 107 25.07 -12.56 -11.52
N LYS A 108 25.45 -13.55 -12.37
CA LYS A 108 25.91 -13.32 -13.74
C LYS A 108 24.82 -12.62 -14.54
N VAL A 109 25.17 -11.50 -15.20
CA VAL A 109 24.28 -10.69 -16.03
C VAL A 109 24.24 -11.31 -17.43
N GLY A 110 23.07 -11.72 -17.89
CA GLY A 110 22.82 -12.13 -19.26
C GLY A 110 22.55 -10.93 -20.17
N LYS A 111 21.89 -11.14 -21.32
CA LYS A 111 21.53 -10.05 -22.24
C LYS A 111 20.45 -9.17 -21.64
N THR A 112 20.74 -7.90 -21.40
CA THR A 112 19.83 -6.89 -20.87
C THR A 112 19.13 -6.10 -21.97
N ALA A 113 17.95 -5.53 -21.67
CA ALA A 113 17.29 -4.54 -22.51
C ALA A 113 17.72 -3.12 -22.13
N PRO A 114 17.59 -2.13 -23.04
CA PRO A 114 17.89 -0.74 -22.73
C PRO A 114 16.92 -0.17 -21.68
N ASN A 115 17.38 0.84 -20.94
CA ASN A 115 16.50 1.59 -20.03
C ASN A 115 15.70 2.66 -20.82
N ILE A 116 14.60 2.23 -21.43
CA ILE A 116 13.71 3.10 -22.21
C ILE A 116 12.96 4.07 -21.30
N LEU A 117 12.66 3.64 -20.05
CA LEU A 117 11.89 4.45 -19.10
C LEU A 117 12.65 5.72 -18.66
N GLY A 118 14.00 5.65 -18.52
CA GLY A 118 14.85 6.79 -18.17
C GLY A 118 14.45 7.53 -16.89
N ARG A 119 13.82 6.83 -15.90
CA ARG A 119 13.20 7.39 -14.68
C ARG A 119 11.93 8.22 -14.91
N ASP A 120 11.46 8.34 -16.13
CA ASP A 120 10.16 8.94 -16.40
C ASP A 120 9.05 7.94 -16.12
N PHE A 121 8.62 7.93 -14.85
CA PHE A 121 7.51 7.09 -14.35
C PHE A 121 6.13 7.71 -14.61
N HIS A 122 6.07 8.87 -15.25
CA HIS A 122 4.80 9.46 -15.64
C HIS A 122 4.21 8.70 -16.84
N ALA A 123 2.92 8.46 -16.77
CA ALA A 123 2.17 7.87 -17.87
C ALA A 123 0.86 8.64 -18.06
N ASP A 124 0.61 9.11 -19.26
CA ASP A 124 -0.56 9.93 -19.60
C ASP A 124 -1.85 9.10 -19.56
N ALA A 125 -1.74 7.79 -19.83
CA ALA A 125 -2.87 6.88 -19.83
C ALA A 125 -2.52 5.52 -19.21
N CYS A 126 -3.56 4.79 -18.79
CA CYS A 126 -3.43 3.42 -18.31
C CYS A 126 -2.80 2.52 -19.38
N LEU A 127 -2.07 1.50 -18.92
CA LEU A 127 -1.45 0.48 -19.76
C LEU A 127 -0.33 0.98 -20.70
N ARG A 128 0.11 2.22 -20.61
CA ARG A 128 1.26 2.75 -21.39
C ARG A 128 2.59 2.36 -20.76
N LYS A 129 2.75 2.58 -19.47
CA LYS A 129 3.96 2.25 -18.72
C LYS A 129 3.58 1.43 -17.49
N ALA A 130 4.25 0.32 -17.29
CA ALA A 130 4.05 -0.55 -16.14
C ALA A 130 5.39 -1.02 -15.58
N GLY A 131 5.39 -1.36 -14.30
CA GLY A 131 6.54 -1.96 -13.62
C GLY A 131 6.23 -3.37 -13.14
N THR A 132 7.24 -4.21 -13.14
CA THR A 132 7.20 -5.55 -12.55
C THR A 132 8.46 -5.83 -11.77
N ASP A 133 8.34 -6.64 -10.73
CA ASP A 133 9.46 -7.12 -9.93
C ASP A 133 9.01 -8.40 -9.21
N VAL A 134 9.94 -9.15 -8.65
CA VAL A 134 9.64 -10.32 -7.83
C VAL A 134 9.99 -10.04 -6.38
N THR A 135 9.00 -10.14 -5.51
CA THR A 135 9.20 -9.93 -4.08
C THR A 135 8.96 -11.20 -3.28
N GLU A 136 9.82 -11.46 -2.29
CA GLU A 136 9.75 -12.62 -1.40
C GLU A 136 8.91 -12.32 -0.17
N PHE A 137 8.03 -13.24 0.22
CA PHE A 137 7.36 -13.33 1.51
C PHE A 137 7.96 -14.48 2.30
N LYS A 138 8.41 -14.20 3.53
CA LYS A 138 8.96 -15.20 4.47
C LYS A 138 7.92 -15.49 5.54
N CYS A 139 7.32 -16.67 5.48
CA CYS A 139 6.37 -17.18 6.47
C CYS A 139 7.02 -18.26 7.33
N LEU A 140 6.35 -18.70 8.39
CA LEU A 140 6.85 -19.77 9.27
C LEU A 140 6.98 -21.12 8.53
N TRP A 141 6.08 -21.40 7.57
CA TRP A 141 6.08 -22.63 6.78
C TRP A 141 7.06 -22.61 5.60
N GLY A 142 7.68 -21.47 5.27
CA GLY A 142 8.60 -21.34 4.15
C GLY A 142 8.51 -19.99 3.44
N LYS A 143 8.72 -20.00 2.14
CA LYS A 143 8.78 -18.79 1.31
C LYS A 143 7.74 -18.81 0.21
N ALA A 144 7.24 -17.64 -0.13
CA ALA A 144 6.46 -17.41 -1.34
C ALA A 144 7.01 -16.21 -2.11
N TYR A 145 6.82 -16.23 -3.41
CA TYR A 145 7.31 -15.21 -4.34
C TYR A 145 6.13 -14.63 -5.11
N PHE A 146 6.01 -13.31 -5.04
CA PHE A 146 4.93 -12.56 -5.68
C PHE A 146 5.48 -11.73 -6.83
N SER A 147 4.91 -11.90 -8.01
CA SER A 147 5.30 -11.19 -9.24
C SER A 147 4.11 -10.45 -9.81
N PRO A 148 3.87 -9.20 -9.43
CA PRO A 148 2.81 -8.38 -9.98
C PRO A 148 3.31 -7.51 -11.14
N VAL A 149 2.36 -7.05 -11.96
CA VAL A 149 2.51 -5.94 -12.89
C VAL A 149 1.68 -4.76 -12.40
N ILE A 150 2.32 -3.61 -12.27
CA ILE A 150 1.71 -2.40 -11.72
C ILE A 150 1.69 -1.32 -12.77
N ASP A 151 0.52 -0.77 -13.03
CA ASP A 151 0.36 0.38 -13.92
C ASP A 151 0.95 1.64 -13.30
N PHE A 152 1.72 2.41 -14.07
CA PHE A 152 2.35 3.64 -13.56
C PHE A 152 1.44 4.86 -13.63
N HIS A 153 0.34 4.81 -14.37
CA HIS A 153 -0.63 5.89 -14.43
C HIS A 153 -1.46 5.99 -13.15
N ASN A 154 -1.99 4.86 -12.68
CA ASN A 154 -2.91 4.83 -11.54
C ASN A 154 -2.45 3.96 -10.35
N ASP A 155 -1.29 3.28 -10.45
CA ASP A 155 -0.74 2.32 -9.48
C ASP A 155 -1.60 1.04 -9.32
N ARG A 156 -2.49 0.74 -10.27
CA ARG A 156 -3.32 -0.48 -10.25
C ARG A 156 -2.46 -1.72 -10.45
N ILE A 157 -2.78 -2.79 -9.72
CA ILE A 157 -2.22 -4.13 -9.99
C ILE A 157 -2.99 -4.72 -11.16
N LEU A 158 -2.34 -4.81 -12.32
CA LEU A 158 -2.94 -5.27 -13.56
C LEU A 158 -3.08 -6.80 -13.60
N ALA A 159 -2.00 -7.48 -13.24
CA ALA A 159 -1.91 -8.94 -13.16
C ALA A 159 -0.86 -9.31 -12.10
N TYR A 160 -0.92 -10.54 -11.60
CA TYR A 160 0.09 -11.08 -10.68
C TYR A 160 0.09 -12.59 -10.68
N THR A 161 1.18 -13.15 -10.16
CA THR A 161 1.30 -14.56 -9.79
C THR A 161 1.92 -14.70 -8.42
N LEU A 162 1.61 -15.79 -7.73
CA LEU A 162 2.23 -16.23 -6.50
C LEU A 162 2.76 -17.65 -6.70
N SER A 163 3.97 -17.94 -6.20
CA SER A 163 4.61 -19.24 -6.33
C SER A 163 5.47 -19.51 -5.10
N GLU A 164 5.66 -20.78 -4.74
CA GLU A 164 6.56 -21.20 -3.66
C GLU A 164 8.03 -21.12 -4.07
N SER A 165 8.31 -20.99 -5.36
CA SER A 165 9.67 -20.80 -5.88
C SER A 165 9.73 -19.72 -6.96
N PRO A 166 10.85 -18.95 -7.06
CA PRO A 166 11.03 -17.92 -8.08
C PRO A 166 11.46 -18.57 -9.40
N ASN A 167 10.53 -19.25 -10.08
CA ASN A 167 10.80 -20.01 -11.28
C ASN A 167 10.32 -19.30 -12.56
N ARG A 168 10.71 -19.85 -13.72
CA ARG A 168 10.34 -19.32 -15.05
C ARG A 168 8.81 -19.34 -15.28
N LYS A 169 8.15 -20.36 -14.74
CA LYS A 169 6.70 -20.54 -14.88
C LYS A 169 5.96 -19.36 -14.26
N MET A 170 6.38 -18.90 -13.08
CA MET A 170 5.75 -17.77 -12.37
C MET A 170 5.69 -16.51 -13.25
N VAL A 171 6.82 -16.11 -13.84
CA VAL A 171 6.89 -14.88 -14.67
C VAL A 171 6.16 -15.06 -15.99
N ARG A 172 6.24 -16.25 -16.62
CA ARG A 172 5.47 -16.58 -17.81
C ARG A 172 3.97 -16.51 -17.57
N ASP A 173 3.51 -17.11 -16.48
CA ASP A 173 2.08 -17.14 -16.13
C ASP A 173 1.57 -15.72 -15.78
N MET A 174 2.41 -14.89 -15.18
CA MET A 174 2.11 -13.46 -14.94
C MET A 174 1.88 -12.72 -16.26
N LEU A 175 2.78 -12.86 -17.25
CA LEU A 175 2.61 -12.27 -18.57
C LEU A 175 1.36 -12.78 -19.29
N SER A 176 1.09 -14.08 -19.20
CA SER A 176 -0.10 -14.68 -19.80
C SER A 176 -1.39 -14.14 -19.19
N ARG A 177 -1.42 -13.94 -17.87
CA ARG A 177 -2.55 -13.30 -17.18
C ARG A 177 -2.72 -11.83 -17.61
N LEU A 178 -1.60 -11.10 -17.73
CA LEU A 178 -1.62 -9.72 -18.20
C LEU A 178 -2.20 -9.63 -19.62
N HIS A 179 -1.69 -10.46 -20.54
CA HIS A 179 -2.16 -10.46 -21.93
C HIS A 179 -3.64 -10.87 -22.06
N ARG A 180 -4.08 -11.92 -21.35
CA ARG A 180 -5.48 -12.35 -21.35
C ARG A 180 -6.44 -11.26 -20.88
N LYS A 181 -6.02 -10.49 -19.87
CA LYS A 181 -6.83 -9.41 -19.33
C LYS A 181 -6.87 -8.17 -20.24
N PHE A 182 -5.78 -7.95 -20.98
CA PHE A 182 -5.60 -6.77 -21.83
C PHE A 182 -5.01 -7.15 -23.20
N PRO A 183 -5.72 -7.93 -24.02
CA PRO A 183 -5.17 -8.53 -25.24
C PRO A 183 -4.86 -7.51 -26.35
N ARG A 184 -5.60 -6.41 -26.38
CA ARG A 184 -5.49 -5.39 -27.45
C ARG A 184 -4.48 -4.29 -27.15
N THR A 185 -3.78 -4.33 -26.01
CA THR A 185 -2.83 -3.28 -25.63
C THR A 185 -1.46 -3.60 -26.21
N ARG A 186 -1.06 -2.86 -27.23
CA ARG A 186 0.29 -2.92 -27.84
C ARG A 186 1.14 -1.73 -27.44
N ASN A 187 2.45 -1.82 -27.66
CA ASN A 187 3.45 -0.77 -27.41
C ASN A 187 3.49 -0.26 -25.96
N ARG A 188 3.05 -1.11 -24.98
CA ARG A 188 3.24 -0.80 -23.57
C ARG A 188 4.68 -1.06 -23.18
N ILE A 189 5.23 -0.19 -22.35
CA ILE A 189 6.54 -0.41 -21.76
C ILE A 189 6.36 -1.20 -20.45
N LEU A 190 7.04 -2.36 -20.36
CA LEU A 190 7.12 -3.12 -19.11
C LEU A 190 8.55 -3.00 -18.57
N HIS A 191 8.69 -2.27 -17.48
CA HIS A 191 9.95 -2.01 -16.82
C HIS A 191 10.22 -2.99 -15.68
N SER A 192 11.45 -3.47 -15.57
CA SER A 192 11.90 -4.34 -14.48
C SER A 192 13.33 -4.02 -14.06
N ASP A 193 13.76 -4.62 -12.95
CA ASP A 193 15.19 -4.73 -12.65
C ASP A 193 15.91 -5.68 -13.61
N GLN A 194 17.22 -5.89 -13.37
CA GLN A 194 18.02 -6.87 -14.12
C GLN A 194 17.95 -8.29 -13.54
N GLY A 195 16.84 -8.67 -12.91
CA GLY A 195 16.66 -10.04 -12.41
C GLY A 195 16.81 -11.09 -13.51
N TRP A 196 17.42 -12.24 -13.18
CA TRP A 196 17.71 -13.31 -14.13
C TRP A 196 16.49 -13.79 -14.94
N GLN A 197 15.29 -13.73 -14.34
CA GLN A 197 14.03 -14.14 -14.97
C GLN A 197 13.68 -13.27 -16.17
N TYR A 198 14.01 -11.96 -16.14
CA TYR A 198 13.69 -10.99 -17.17
C TYR A 198 14.71 -10.96 -18.31
N GLN A 199 15.90 -11.56 -18.12
CA GLN A 199 16.98 -11.65 -19.09
C GLN A 199 16.85 -12.85 -20.04
N ARG A 200 15.89 -13.75 -19.79
CA ARG A 200 15.74 -15.01 -20.53
C ARG A 200 15.20 -14.79 -21.95
N PRO A 201 15.71 -15.49 -22.97
CA PRO A 201 15.20 -15.41 -24.33
C PRO A 201 13.68 -15.70 -24.42
N ALA A 202 13.20 -16.71 -23.71
CA ALA A 202 11.79 -17.06 -23.67
C ALA A 202 10.91 -15.94 -23.10
N TYR A 203 11.40 -15.14 -22.15
CA TYR A 203 10.69 -13.98 -21.64
C TYR A 203 10.58 -12.88 -22.68
N ARG A 204 11.69 -12.55 -23.35
CA ARG A 204 11.72 -11.56 -24.43
C ARG A 204 10.82 -11.95 -25.61
N LYS A 205 10.92 -13.19 -26.08
CA LYS A 205 10.06 -13.71 -27.15
C LYS A 205 8.58 -13.55 -26.76
N ARG A 206 8.20 -13.83 -25.52
CA ARG A 206 6.83 -13.66 -25.05
C ARG A 206 6.39 -12.20 -25.02
N LEU A 207 7.27 -11.26 -24.65
CA LEU A 207 6.96 -9.83 -24.71
C LEU A 207 6.73 -9.36 -26.16
N GLU A 208 7.58 -9.79 -27.09
CA GLU A 208 7.45 -9.52 -28.54
C GLU A 208 6.11 -10.04 -29.08
N GLU A 209 5.74 -11.30 -28.77
CA GLU A 209 4.46 -11.90 -29.15
C GLU A 209 3.26 -11.08 -28.63
N TYR A 210 3.37 -10.49 -27.47
CA TYR A 210 2.33 -9.69 -26.84
C TYR A 210 2.41 -8.20 -27.19
N GLY A 211 3.35 -7.78 -28.04
CA GLY A 211 3.57 -6.39 -28.40
C GLY A 211 3.96 -5.51 -27.21
N ILE A 212 4.73 -6.05 -26.27
CA ILE A 212 5.20 -5.36 -25.07
C ILE A 212 6.68 -4.99 -25.24
N ILE A 213 7.00 -3.73 -25.01
CA ILE A 213 8.36 -3.21 -25.08
C ILE A 213 9.06 -3.44 -23.73
N GLN A 214 10.16 -4.17 -23.75
CA GLN A 214 10.96 -4.39 -22.55
C GLN A 214 11.83 -3.19 -22.22
N SER A 215 11.79 -2.76 -20.96
CA SER A 215 12.72 -1.78 -20.39
C SER A 215 13.34 -2.34 -19.12
N MET A 216 14.63 -2.13 -18.90
CA MET A 216 15.31 -2.63 -17.68
C MET A 216 16.10 -1.50 -17.03
N SER A 217 16.14 -1.48 -15.71
CA SER A 217 16.98 -0.57 -14.92
C SER A 217 18.47 -0.78 -15.26
N ARG A 218 19.28 0.26 -15.11
CA ARG A 218 20.74 0.13 -15.20
C ARG A 218 21.28 -0.68 -14.03
N LYS A 219 22.38 -1.38 -14.24
CA LYS A 219 23.01 -2.22 -13.20
C LYS A 219 23.37 -1.36 -11.98
N GLY A 220 22.96 -1.82 -10.80
CA GLY A 220 23.27 -1.17 -9.53
C GLY A 220 22.56 0.16 -9.28
N ASN A 221 21.61 0.56 -10.14
CA ASN A 221 20.89 1.83 -10.00
C ASN A 221 19.45 1.59 -9.51
N CYS A 222 19.26 1.56 -8.18
CA CYS A 222 17.95 1.38 -7.56
C CYS A 222 16.95 2.51 -7.89
N LEU A 223 17.42 3.72 -8.24
CA LEU A 223 16.56 4.83 -8.60
C LEU A 223 15.78 4.57 -9.90
N ASP A 224 16.33 3.76 -10.80
CA ASP A 224 15.68 3.40 -12.06
C ASP A 224 14.43 2.51 -11.84
N ASN A 225 14.32 1.81 -10.69
CA ASN A 225 13.16 0.98 -10.32
C ASN A 225 12.41 1.49 -9.09
N SER A 226 12.72 2.69 -8.61
CA SER A 226 12.25 3.24 -7.33
C SER A 226 10.73 3.29 -7.19
N LYS A 227 9.99 3.57 -8.27
CA LYS A 227 8.52 3.58 -8.23
C LYS A 227 7.96 2.19 -7.91
N THR A 228 8.47 1.16 -8.56
CA THR A 228 8.05 -0.24 -8.36
C THR A 228 8.41 -0.69 -6.93
N GLU A 229 9.65 -0.45 -6.48
CA GLU A 229 10.12 -0.79 -5.13
C GLU A 229 9.29 -0.11 -4.04
N ASN A 230 9.02 1.19 -4.17
CA ASN A 230 8.17 1.94 -3.23
C ASN A 230 6.74 1.38 -3.15
N LEU A 231 6.17 0.98 -4.29
CA LEU A 231 4.84 0.41 -4.32
C LEU A 231 4.81 -0.98 -3.65
N PHE A 232 5.86 -1.78 -3.80
CA PHE A 232 6.00 -3.08 -3.11
C PHE A 232 6.17 -2.92 -1.61
N SER A 233 7.07 -2.04 -1.19
CA SER A 233 7.31 -1.77 0.23
C SER A 233 6.01 -1.35 0.94
N LYS A 234 5.26 -0.41 0.37
CA LYS A 234 3.98 0.01 0.93
C LYS A 234 2.97 -1.13 1.06
N ARG A 235 2.89 -2.02 0.06
CA ARG A 235 1.95 -3.16 0.07
C ARG A 235 2.34 -4.20 1.11
N LYS A 236 3.63 -4.51 1.22
CA LYS A 236 4.11 -5.41 2.29
C LYS A 236 3.80 -4.86 3.67
N LYS A 237 3.97 -3.55 3.89
CA LYS A 237 3.62 -2.89 5.16
C LYS A 237 2.13 -2.91 5.45
N GLU A 238 1.29 -2.81 4.42
CA GLU A 238 -0.17 -2.80 4.57
C GLU A 238 -0.77 -4.20 4.81
N MET A 239 -0.11 -5.29 4.39
CA MET A 239 -0.76 -6.61 4.44
C MET A 239 0.09 -7.75 5.05
N PHE A 240 1.40 -7.63 5.08
CA PHE A 240 2.26 -8.77 5.43
C PHE A 240 3.08 -8.54 6.69
N TYR A 241 3.85 -7.44 6.75
CA TYR A 241 4.73 -7.19 7.89
C TYR A 241 3.93 -7.01 9.19
N GLY A 242 4.33 -7.76 10.23
CA GLY A 242 3.62 -7.85 11.50
C GLY A 242 2.49 -8.87 11.53
N HIS A 243 2.18 -9.51 10.39
CA HIS A 243 1.15 -10.54 10.22
C HIS A 243 1.71 -11.88 9.73
N GLU A 244 3.05 -12.02 9.66
CA GLU A 244 3.71 -13.20 9.08
C GLU A 244 3.27 -14.52 9.74
N LYS A 245 2.96 -14.45 11.04
CA LYS A 245 2.52 -15.61 11.85
C LYS A 245 1.07 -16.02 11.60
N GLU A 246 0.27 -15.14 11.00
CA GLU A 246 -1.14 -15.40 10.71
C GLU A 246 -1.30 -16.33 9.50
N PHE A 247 -0.30 -16.37 8.61
CA PHE A 247 -0.31 -17.22 7.42
C PHE A 247 0.33 -18.58 7.72
N ARG A 248 -0.49 -19.60 7.93
CA ARG A 248 -0.06 -20.95 8.29
C ARG A 248 0.26 -21.84 7.09
N SER A 249 -0.16 -21.42 5.88
CA SER A 249 0.06 -22.18 4.64
C SER A 249 0.17 -21.24 3.44
N PHE A 250 0.69 -21.79 2.31
CA PHE A 250 0.70 -21.09 1.02
C PHE A 250 -0.72 -20.72 0.56
N ALA A 251 -1.70 -21.59 0.79
CA ALA A 251 -3.08 -21.35 0.41
C ALA A 251 -3.70 -20.17 1.17
N GLU A 252 -3.44 -20.05 2.47
CA GLU A 252 -3.90 -18.91 3.27
C GLU A 252 -3.24 -17.60 2.84
N LEU A 253 -1.93 -17.60 2.63
CA LEU A 253 -1.23 -16.42 2.11
C LEU A 253 -1.77 -16.03 0.72
N LYS A 254 -2.01 -17.01 -0.16
CA LYS A 254 -2.57 -16.76 -1.48
C LYS A 254 -3.95 -16.11 -1.39
N LYS A 255 -4.84 -16.65 -0.57
CA LYS A 255 -6.17 -16.09 -0.32
C LYS A 255 -6.08 -14.65 0.18
N ALA A 256 -5.21 -14.38 1.15
CA ALA A 256 -5.02 -13.04 1.71
C ALA A 256 -4.46 -12.04 0.67
N ILE A 257 -3.58 -12.49 -0.24
CA ILE A 257 -3.08 -11.67 -1.35
C ILE A 257 -4.18 -11.40 -2.37
N ASP A 258 -4.99 -12.41 -2.73
CA ASP A 258 -6.10 -12.25 -3.67
C ASP A 258 -7.12 -11.21 -3.14
N GLU A 259 -7.53 -11.34 -1.87
CA GLU A 259 -8.39 -10.38 -1.18
C GLU A 259 -7.76 -8.98 -1.08
N TYR A 260 -6.45 -8.91 -0.79
CA TYR A 260 -5.75 -7.64 -0.71
C TYR A 260 -5.68 -6.93 -2.06
N VAL A 261 -5.39 -7.65 -3.14
CA VAL A 261 -5.33 -7.07 -4.50
C VAL A 261 -6.69 -6.56 -4.94
N ASP A 262 -7.76 -7.29 -4.64
CA ASP A 262 -9.13 -6.86 -4.94
C ASP A 262 -9.47 -5.57 -4.17
N TRP A 263 -9.31 -5.59 -2.86
CA TRP A 263 -9.52 -4.41 -2.02
C TRP A 263 -8.64 -3.22 -2.44
N TYR A 264 -7.36 -3.48 -2.76
CA TYR A 264 -6.41 -2.45 -3.18
C TYR A 264 -6.86 -1.76 -4.46
N ASN A 265 -7.31 -2.53 -5.43
CA ASN A 265 -7.74 -2.01 -6.72
C ASN A 265 -9.11 -1.30 -6.65
N ASN A 266 -10.06 -1.83 -5.88
CA ASN A 266 -11.47 -1.47 -5.99
C ASN A 266 -12.01 -0.64 -4.82
N GLU A 267 -11.37 -0.68 -3.65
CA GLU A 267 -11.91 -0.02 -2.45
C GLU A 267 -10.91 0.93 -1.76
N ARG A 268 -9.61 0.68 -1.94
CA ARG A 268 -8.59 1.43 -1.19
C ARG A 268 -8.61 2.91 -1.51
N ILE A 269 -8.84 3.73 -0.49
CA ILE A 269 -8.79 5.20 -0.60
C ILE A 269 -7.39 5.65 -1.05
N VAL A 270 -7.33 6.39 -2.16
CA VAL A 270 -6.11 6.97 -2.72
C VAL A 270 -6.19 8.49 -2.61
N GLN A 271 -5.39 9.06 -1.72
CA GLN A 271 -5.42 10.49 -1.40
C GLN A 271 -5.20 11.39 -2.64
N ARG A 272 -4.26 11.03 -3.53
CA ARG A 272 -3.98 11.79 -4.77
C ARG A 272 -5.13 11.75 -5.79
N LEU A 273 -6.10 10.84 -5.61
CA LEU A 273 -7.30 10.72 -6.45
C LEU A 273 -8.55 11.30 -5.75
N GLY A 274 -8.36 12.19 -4.77
CA GLY A 274 -9.48 12.76 -4.02
C GLY A 274 -10.24 11.76 -3.15
N GLY A 275 -9.71 10.56 -2.97
CA GLY A 275 -10.33 9.48 -2.19
C GLY A 275 -10.87 8.33 -3.03
N ALA A 276 -10.98 8.51 -4.34
CA ALA A 276 -11.41 7.43 -5.23
C ALA A 276 -10.39 6.28 -5.26
N PRO A 277 -10.84 5.03 -5.41
CA PRO A 277 -9.96 3.89 -5.63
C PRO A 277 -9.29 3.95 -7.00
N VAL A 278 -8.23 3.16 -7.19
CA VAL A 278 -7.47 3.17 -8.45
C VAL A 278 -8.27 2.64 -9.64
N SER A 279 -9.33 1.84 -9.39
CA SER A 279 -10.23 1.35 -10.42
C SER A 279 -11.09 2.42 -11.08
N ASN A 280 -11.38 3.53 -10.38
CA ASN A 280 -12.21 4.61 -10.91
C ASN A 280 -11.49 5.51 -11.95
N ARG A 281 -10.19 5.33 -12.14
CA ARG A 281 -9.53 5.88 -13.32
C ARG A 281 -9.71 4.89 -14.47
N SER A 282 -10.55 5.28 -15.43
CA SER A 282 -10.95 4.50 -16.59
C SER A 282 -9.78 3.79 -17.24
N ILE A 283 -9.92 2.48 -17.44
CA ILE A 283 -9.13 1.73 -18.41
C ILE A 283 -9.86 1.91 -19.76
N GLU A 284 -10.03 3.14 -20.20
CA GLU A 284 -10.40 3.33 -21.60
C GLU A 284 -9.16 3.00 -22.44
N PRO A 285 -9.25 2.03 -23.33
CA PRO A 285 -8.19 1.82 -24.30
C PRO A 285 -8.10 3.11 -25.11
N VAL A 286 -6.95 3.79 -25.03
CA VAL A 286 -6.64 4.90 -25.92
C VAL A 286 -6.83 4.40 -27.35
N PRO A 287 -7.64 5.07 -28.19
CA PRO A 287 -7.77 4.71 -29.59
C PRO A 287 -6.38 4.58 -30.21
N LEU A 288 -6.17 3.54 -30.98
CA LEU A 288 -4.96 3.37 -31.79
C LEU A 288 -4.87 4.58 -32.72
N LEU A 289 -4.10 5.59 -32.36
CA LEU A 289 -3.58 6.54 -33.34
C LEU A 289 -2.71 5.72 -34.29
N CYS A 290 -3.24 5.47 -35.47
CA CYS A 290 -2.50 4.92 -36.59
C CYS A 290 -1.34 5.89 -36.87
N TYR A 291 -0.14 5.55 -36.43
CA TYR A 291 1.07 6.14 -36.98
C TYR A 291 1.20 5.54 -38.37
N SER A 292 0.83 6.31 -39.39
CA SER A 292 1.26 6.05 -40.75
C SER A 292 2.77 6.25 -40.78
N PRO A 293 3.56 5.28 -41.27
CA PRO A 293 4.99 5.51 -41.50
C PRO A 293 5.10 6.45 -42.73
N THR A 294 5.66 7.62 -42.50
CA THR A 294 6.26 8.43 -43.58
C THR A 294 7.70 8.02 -43.77
#